data_786940e36bf14dbd58ef53cfeefe36d7
#
_entry.id   786940e36bf14dbd58ef53cfeefe36d7
#
_cell.length_a   1.000
_cell.length_b   1.000
_cell.length_c   1.000
_cell.angle_alpha   90.00
_cell.angle_beta   90.00
_cell.angle_gamma   90.00
#
_symmetry.space_group_name_H-M   'P 1'
#
loop_
_entity.id
_entity.type
_entity.pdbx_description
1 polymer ?
#
loop_
_entity_poly.entity_id
_entity_poly.type
_entity_poly.pdbx_seq_one_letter_code
_entity_poly.pdbx_strand_id
1 'polypeptide(L)'
;MLSSTLDCLATCEVVDLGHMGYARALALQTDFVERRKRGEIPDQLLIVEHLHVITMGRNGHSENVLASPGILERAGIELHHTDRGGDVTYHGPGQIVGYPIFDLREWKRDVVAYVRALEQVLIEALAAFGILGTRVPGASGVWVEGAKVAAIGVHISRWVTSHGFALNLDTDLDYFQYIVPCGLPRPVTSMRALGCTAGREEVIAEIARAFARVFGRAIMERE
;
A
#
# COMPACT_ATOMS: atom_id res chain seq x y z
N MET A 1 -40.72 3.02 -22.01
CA MET A 1 -40.34 3.06 -20.59
C MET A 1 -38.89 2.59 -20.48
N LEU A 2 -37.99 3.53 -20.45
CA LEU A 2 -36.55 3.24 -20.22
C LEU A 2 -36.36 3.16 -18.71
N SER A 3 -36.26 1.93 -18.20
CA SER A 3 -35.87 1.69 -16.81
C SER A 3 -34.38 2.07 -16.67
N SER A 4 -34.11 3.24 -16.10
CA SER A 4 -32.76 3.60 -15.67
C SER A 4 -32.44 2.77 -14.43
N THR A 5 -31.82 1.59 -14.62
CA THR A 5 -31.05 0.96 -13.56
C THR A 5 -29.89 1.90 -13.24
N LEU A 6 -30.05 2.70 -12.22
CA LEU A 6 -28.92 3.30 -11.52
C LEU A 6 -28.10 2.11 -11.00
N ASP A 7 -27.06 1.72 -11.74
CA ASP A 7 -26.06 0.79 -11.24
C ASP A 7 -25.50 1.40 -9.95
N CYS A 8 -25.96 0.88 -8.80
CA CYS A 8 -25.46 1.28 -7.50
C CYS A 8 -24.01 0.78 -7.43
N LEU A 9 -23.06 1.68 -7.63
CA LEU A 9 -21.64 1.35 -7.51
C LEU A 9 -21.40 0.68 -6.16
N ALA A 10 -20.67 -0.42 -6.15
CA ALA A 10 -20.23 -1.01 -4.91
C ALA A 10 -19.40 0.01 -4.12
N THR A 11 -19.56 0.01 -2.81
CA THR A 11 -18.96 1.01 -1.92
C THR A 11 -17.61 0.56 -1.39
N CYS A 12 -16.73 1.54 -1.13
CA CYS A 12 -15.48 1.36 -0.41
C CYS A 12 -15.38 2.42 0.68
N GLU A 13 -15.21 2.00 1.93
CA GLU A 13 -14.96 2.90 3.04
C GLU A 13 -13.47 3.20 3.14
N VAL A 14 -13.11 4.49 3.28
CA VAL A 14 -11.75 4.92 3.59
C VAL A 14 -11.66 5.16 5.09
N VAL A 15 -10.73 4.46 5.73
CA VAL A 15 -10.53 4.52 7.19
C VAL A 15 -9.08 4.91 7.46
N ASP A 16 -8.87 6.11 7.99
CA ASP A 16 -7.54 6.51 8.46
C ASP A 16 -7.30 6.02 9.89
N LEU A 17 -6.33 5.12 10.04
CA LEU A 17 -5.93 4.54 11.31
C LEU A 17 -4.88 5.38 12.05
N GLY A 18 -4.43 6.49 11.44
CA GLY A 18 -3.37 7.33 11.98
C GLY A 18 -2.03 6.60 12.15
N HIS A 19 -1.31 6.92 13.22
CA HIS A 19 -0.05 6.27 13.56
C HIS A 19 -0.29 4.98 14.33
N MET A 20 0.30 3.87 13.87
CA MET A 20 0.06 2.56 14.50
C MET A 20 1.24 1.59 14.31
N GLY A 21 1.58 0.85 15.37
CA GLY A 21 2.52 -0.27 15.28
C GLY A 21 2.02 -1.37 14.35
N TYR A 22 2.95 -2.07 13.70
CA TYR A 22 2.65 -3.02 12.63
C TYR A 22 1.78 -4.20 13.11
N ALA A 23 2.10 -4.80 14.24
CA ALA A 23 1.35 -5.94 14.78
C ALA A 23 -0.14 -5.63 15.01
N ARG A 24 -0.44 -4.42 15.52
CA ARG A 24 -1.83 -3.97 15.73
C ARG A 24 -2.55 -3.77 14.40
N ALA A 25 -1.90 -3.15 13.43
CA ALA A 25 -2.49 -2.95 12.10
C ALA A 25 -2.74 -4.28 11.39
N LEU A 26 -1.85 -5.26 11.52
CA LEU A 26 -2.02 -6.61 10.97
C LEU A 26 -3.22 -7.33 11.61
N ALA A 27 -3.40 -7.22 12.92
CA ALA A 27 -4.56 -7.79 13.61
C ALA A 27 -5.88 -7.17 13.11
N LEU A 28 -5.92 -5.85 12.93
CA LEU A 28 -7.07 -5.16 12.35
C LEU A 28 -7.34 -5.62 10.91
N GLN A 29 -6.32 -5.70 10.05
CA GLN A 29 -6.49 -6.22 8.70
C GLN A 29 -7.12 -7.62 8.71
N THR A 30 -6.67 -8.50 9.59
CA THR A 30 -7.20 -9.87 9.71
C THR A 30 -8.69 -9.86 10.05
N ASP A 31 -9.11 -9.03 11.01
CA ASP A 31 -10.54 -8.88 11.36
C ASP A 31 -11.35 -8.35 10.17
N PHE A 32 -10.90 -7.29 9.52
CA PHE A 32 -11.58 -6.72 8.35
C PHE A 32 -11.69 -7.72 7.20
N VAL A 33 -10.63 -8.50 6.94
CA VAL A 33 -10.66 -9.57 5.92
C VAL A 33 -11.73 -10.61 6.22
N GLU A 34 -11.81 -11.10 7.46
CA GLU A 34 -12.81 -12.10 7.83
C GLU A 34 -14.22 -11.53 7.77
N ARG A 35 -14.44 -10.30 8.20
CA ARG A 35 -15.74 -9.61 8.09
C ARG A 35 -16.13 -9.39 6.63
N ARG A 36 -15.19 -8.98 5.77
CA ARG A 36 -15.45 -8.81 4.33
C ARG A 36 -15.77 -10.14 3.64
N LYS A 37 -15.09 -11.22 4.01
CA LYS A 37 -15.39 -12.58 3.51
C LYS A 37 -16.80 -13.02 3.83
N ARG A 38 -17.34 -12.61 5.00
CA ARG A 38 -18.72 -12.90 5.43
C ARG A 38 -19.75 -11.92 4.85
N GLY A 39 -19.32 -10.88 4.14
CA GLY A 39 -20.19 -9.84 3.60
C GLY A 39 -20.77 -8.90 4.66
N GLU A 40 -20.15 -8.81 5.83
CA GLU A 40 -20.60 -7.96 6.95
C GLU A 40 -20.22 -6.48 6.76
N ILE A 41 -19.24 -6.21 5.93
CA ILE A 41 -18.75 -4.87 5.63
C ILE A 41 -18.51 -4.71 4.11
N PRO A 42 -18.58 -3.48 3.56
CA PRO A 42 -18.17 -3.19 2.20
C PRO A 42 -16.65 -3.34 2.04
N ASP A 43 -16.14 -3.06 0.83
CA ASP A 43 -14.70 -2.93 0.61
C ASP A 43 -14.14 -1.82 1.51
N GLN A 44 -12.90 -1.96 1.97
CA GLN A 44 -12.23 -1.01 2.86
C GLN A 44 -10.90 -0.58 2.24
N LEU A 45 -10.54 0.68 2.38
CA LEU A 45 -9.20 1.18 2.17
C LEU A 45 -8.68 1.71 3.52
N LEU A 46 -7.91 0.87 4.22
CA LEU A 46 -7.30 1.27 5.49
C LEU A 46 -6.02 2.03 5.19
N ILE A 47 -5.89 3.25 5.71
CA ILE A 47 -4.69 4.06 5.61
C ILE A 47 -4.01 4.11 6.97
N VAL A 48 -2.69 3.92 6.98
CA VAL A 48 -1.91 3.92 8.22
C VAL A 48 -0.52 4.49 7.99
N GLU A 49 0.05 5.09 9.02
CA GLU A 49 1.47 5.41 9.12
C GLU A 49 2.08 4.53 10.21
N HIS A 50 3.09 3.73 9.86
CA HIS A 50 3.73 2.83 10.82
C HIS A 50 4.86 3.51 11.56
N LEU A 51 5.13 3.03 12.77
CA LEU A 51 6.45 3.18 13.41
C LEU A 51 7.49 2.41 12.60
N HIS A 52 8.77 2.61 12.89
CA HIS A 52 9.85 1.96 12.15
C HIS A 52 9.74 0.44 12.19
N VAL A 53 9.53 -0.17 11.04
CA VAL A 53 9.39 -1.61 10.90
C VAL A 53 9.93 -2.10 9.55
N ILE A 54 10.64 -3.21 9.58
CA ILE A 54 11.00 -3.99 8.41
C ILE A 54 10.05 -5.19 8.33
N THR A 55 9.44 -5.40 7.18
CA THR A 55 8.59 -6.57 6.93
C THR A 55 9.22 -7.49 5.90
N MET A 56 9.28 -8.77 6.20
CA MET A 56 9.76 -9.83 5.31
C MET A 56 8.55 -10.57 4.74
N GLY A 57 8.35 -10.49 3.43
CA GLY A 57 7.27 -11.18 2.72
C GLY A 57 7.58 -12.67 2.49
N ARG A 58 6.68 -13.37 1.78
CA ARG A 58 6.82 -14.82 1.51
C ARG A 58 8.07 -15.20 0.73
N ASN A 59 8.56 -14.31 -0.12
CA ASN A 59 9.78 -14.51 -0.91
C ASN A 59 10.97 -13.79 -0.27
N GLY A 60 10.85 -13.47 1.03
CA GLY A 60 11.88 -12.76 1.77
C GLY A 60 13.10 -13.63 2.04
N HIS A 61 14.26 -13.08 1.74
CA HIS A 61 15.55 -13.69 2.05
C HIS A 61 16.19 -12.93 3.20
N SER A 62 16.59 -13.65 4.26
CA SER A 62 17.19 -13.02 5.46
C SER A 62 18.47 -12.25 5.14
N GLU A 63 19.19 -12.63 4.09
CA GLU A 63 20.37 -11.93 3.58
C GLU A 63 20.07 -10.51 3.05
N ASN A 64 18.80 -10.24 2.72
CA ASN A 64 18.34 -8.92 2.30
C ASN A 64 18.05 -7.97 3.48
N VAL A 65 18.15 -8.44 4.72
CA VAL A 65 18.22 -7.61 5.92
C VAL A 65 19.69 -7.44 6.28
N LEU A 66 20.25 -6.29 5.92
CA LEU A 66 21.71 -6.02 6.06
C LEU A 66 22.12 -5.69 7.49
N ALA A 67 21.16 -5.15 8.28
CA ALA A 67 21.42 -4.77 9.67
C ALA A 67 21.33 -5.98 10.60
N SER A 68 22.27 -6.10 11.54
CA SER A 68 22.18 -7.10 12.60
C SER A 68 21.03 -6.77 13.57
N PRO A 69 20.51 -7.77 14.32
CA PRO A 69 19.44 -7.54 15.29
C PRO A 69 19.75 -6.41 16.28
N GLY A 70 20.98 -6.33 16.77
CA GLY A 70 21.39 -5.26 17.68
C GLY A 70 21.46 -3.87 17.04
N ILE A 71 21.63 -3.78 15.71
CA ILE A 71 21.54 -2.49 14.99
C ILE A 71 20.07 -2.09 14.86
N LEU A 72 19.19 -3.02 14.48
CA LEU A 72 17.75 -2.76 14.38
C LEU A 72 17.15 -2.32 15.71
N GLU A 73 17.51 -3.00 16.80
CA GLU A 73 17.06 -2.64 18.16
C GLU A 73 17.47 -1.21 18.54
N ARG A 74 18.75 -0.83 18.33
CA ARG A 74 19.23 0.53 18.60
C ARG A 74 18.58 1.59 17.72
N ALA A 75 18.20 1.23 16.50
CA ALA A 75 17.48 2.12 15.59
C ALA A 75 15.97 2.15 15.84
N GLY A 76 15.46 1.37 16.81
CA GLY A 76 14.05 1.28 17.13
C GLY A 76 13.22 0.63 16.01
N ILE A 77 13.82 -0.27 15.22
CA ILE A 77 13.18 -0.92 14.07
C ILE A 77 12.74 -2.31 14.46
N GLU A 78 11.42 -2.58 14.36
CA GLU A 78 10.88 -3.93 14.49
C GLU A 78 11.13 -4.75 13.21
N LEU A 79 11.25 -6.07 13.33
CA LEU A 79 11.32 -7.00 12.20
C LEU A 79 10.15 -7.99 12.29
N HIS A 80 9.30 -8.03 11.24
CA HIS A 80 8.15 -8.91 11.16
C HIS A 80 8.17 -9.79 9.91
N HIS A 81 7.91 -11.10 10.09
CA HIS A 81 7.61 -12.01 9.00
C HIS A 81 6.12 -11.92 8.65
N THR A 82 5.79 -11.84 7.37
CA THR A 82 4.42 -11.63 6.89
C THR A 82 4.08 -12.53 5.71
N ASP A 83 2.79 -12.67 5.44
CA ASP A 83 2.28 -13.47 4.33
C ASP A 83 2.05 -12.68 3.03
N ARG A 84 2.41 -11.39 2.97
CA ARG A 84 2.38 -10.61 1.73
C ARG A 84 3.32 -11.16 0.68
N GLY A 85 3.00 -10.93 -0.59
CA GLY A 85 3.95 -11.16 -1.68
C GLY A 85 5.15 -10.23 -1.62
N GLY A 86 6.20 -10.61 -2.34
CA GLY A 86 7.47 -9.88 -2.40
C GLY A 86 8.44 -10.28 -1.31
N ASP A 87 9.57 -9.57 -1.28
CA ASP A 87 10.72 -9.78 -0.41
C ASP A 87 10.68 -8.82 0.80
N VAL A 88 11.80 -8.22 1.17
CA VAL A 88 11.94 -7.29 2.30
C VAL A 88 11.53 -5.87 1.89
N THR A 89 10.87 -5.16 2.78
CA THR A 89 10.65 -3.71 2.69
C THR A 89 10.67 -3.05 4.04
N TYR A 90 10.77 -1.72 4.05
CA TYR A 90 10.73 -0.88 5.23
C TYR A 90 9.46 -0.03 5.23
N HIS A 91 8.90 0.17 6.43
CA HIS A 91 7.85 1.14 6.71
C HIS A 91 8.25 2.02 7.88
N GLY A 92 7.85 3.29 7.86
CA GLY A 92 8.15 4.23 8.92
C GLY A 92 7.44 5.56 8.78
N PRO A 93 7.72 6.52 9.68
CA PRO A 93 7.13 7.85 9.65
C PRO A 93 7.30 8.55 8.30
N GLY A 94 6.29 9.32 7.91
CA GLY A 94 6.23 10.00 6.62
C GLY A 94 5.88 9.09 5.43
N GLN A 95 5.58 7.80 5.66
CA GLN A 95 5.14 6.88 4.62
C GLN A 95 3.62 6.63 4.73
N ILE A 96 2.89 6.83 3.63
CA ILE A 96 1.47 6.47 3.55
C ILE A 96 1.36 5.00 3.17
N VAL A 97 0.89 4.17 4.10
CA VAL A 97 0.62 2.75 3.85
C VAL A 97 -0.88 2.56 3.66
N GLY A 98 -1.26 1.93 2.56
CA GLY A 98 -2.65 1.61 2.24
C GLY A 98 -2.88 0.11 2.18
N TYR A 99 -3.89 -0.35 2.91
CA TYR A 99 -4.32 -1.74 2.96
C TYR A 99 -5.74 -1.88 2.40
N PRO A 100 -5.92 -2.12 1.08
CA PRO A 100 -7.23 -2.40 0.53
C PRO A 100 -7.69 -3.80 0.94
N ILE A 101 -8.79 -3.86 1.67
CA ILE A 101 -9.53 -5.10 1.97
C ILE A 101 -10.66 -5.18 0.96
N PHE A 102 -10.41 -5.83 -0.15
CA PHE A 102 -11.21 -5.75 -1.36
C PHE A 102 -11.65 -7.14 -1.84
N ASP A 103 -12.92 -7.30 -2.17
CA ASP A 103 -13.43 -8.57 -2.69
C ASP A 103 -13.31 -8.62 -4.22
N LEU A 104 -12.31 -9.34 -4.69
CA LEU A 104 -12.05 -9.50 -6.12
C LEU A 104 -13.14 -10.27 -6.86
N ARG A 105 -14.06 -10.97 -6.16
CA ARG A 105 -15.21 -11.65 -6.79
C ARG A 105 -16.19 -10.64 -7.37
N GLU A 106 -16.27 -9.45 -6.75
CA GLU A 106 -17.14 -8.35 -7.15
C GLU A 106 -16.48 -7.36 -8.12
N TRP A 107 -15.24 -7.63 -8.53
CA TRP A 107 -14.51 -6.84 -9.52
C TRP A 107 -13.90 -7.73 -10.61
N LYS A 108 -12.76 -8.37 -10.32
CA LYS A 108 -12.09 -9.28 -11.23
C LYS A 108 -11.23 -10.28 -10.46
N ARG A 109 -11.43 -11.58 -10.67
CA ARG A 109 -10.62 -12.65 -10.07
C ARG A 109 -9.29 -12.82 -10.81
N ASP A 110 -8.44 -11.78 -10.74
CA ASP A 110 -7.16 -11.72 -11.42
C ASP A 110 -6.16 -10.93 -10.57
N VAL A 111 -5.18 -11.65 -10.02
CA VAL A 111 -4.17 -11.08 -9.11
C VAL A 111 -3.27 -10.07 -9.84
N VAL A 112 -2.90 -10.37 -11.09
CA VAL A 112 -2.04 -9.49 -11.87
C VAL A 112 -2.78 -8.20 -12.21
N ALA A 113 -4.04 -8.31 -12.65
CA ALA A 113 -4.88 -7.15 -12.91
C ALA A 113 -5.07 -6.29 -11.66
N TYR A 114 -5.23 -6.92 -10.48
CA TYR A 114 -5.36 -6.20 -9.20
C TYR A 114 -4.10 -5.40 -8.86
N VAL A 115 -2.91 -6.03 -8.94
CA VAL A 115 -1.64 -5.33 -8.69
C VAL A 115 -1.45 -4.17 -9.69
N ARG A 116 -1.79 -4.39 -10.98
CA ARG A 116 -1.73 -3.34 -12.00
C ARG A 116 -2.73 -2.20 -11.74
N ALA A 117 -3.88 -2.50 -11.18
CA ALA A 117 -4.85 -1.50 -10.77
C ALA A 117 -4.33 -0.67 -9.57
N LEU A 118 -3.70 -1.30 -8.58
CA LEU A 118 -3.04 -0.57 -7.48
C LEU A 118 -1.91 0.34 -7.98
N GLU A 119 -1.10 -0.13 -8.92
CA GLU A 119 -0.10 0.73 -9.56
C GLU A 119 -0.75 1.92 -10.27
N GLN A 120 -1.89 1.70 -10.95
CA GLN A 120 -2.62 2.77 -11.62
C GLN A 120 -3.16 3.81 -10.63
N VAL A 121 -3.73 3.37 -9.51
CA VAL A 121 -4.18 4.25 -8.43
C VAL A 121 -3.05 5.18 -7.98
N LEU A 122 -1.88 4.61 -7.72
CA LEU A 122 -0.72 5.40 -7.26
C LEU A 122 -0.17 6.33 -8.35
N ILE A 123 -0.14 5.90 -9.62
CA ILE A 123 0.27 6.73 -10.75
C ILE A 123 -0.68 7.93 -10.92
N GLU A 124 -2.00 7.71 -10.84
CA GLU A 124 -2.98 8.79 -10.94
C GLU A 124 -2.91 9.75 -9.75
N ALA A 125 -2.74 9.23 -8.54
CA ALA A 125 -2.57 10.06 -7.34
C ALA A 125 -1.30 10.92 -7.42
N LEU A 126 -0.17 10.36 -7.85
CA LEU A 126 1.08 11.10 -8.07
C LEU A 126 0.94 12.18 -9.15
N ALA A 127 0.22 11.87 -10.23
CA ALA A 127 0.00 12.81 -11.34
C ALA A 127 -0.77 14.06 -10.91
N ALA A 128 -1.66 13.98 -9.91
CA ALA A 128 -2.34 15.13 -9.33
C ALA A 128 -1.38 16.16 -8.71
N PHE A 129 -0.16 15.72 -8.35
CA PHE A 129 0.91 16.56 -7.81
C PHE A 129 2.04 16.82 -8.83
N GLY A 130 1.79 16.55 -10.11
CA GLY A 130 2.77 16.76 -11.18
C GLY A 130 3.91 15.73 -11.23
N ILE A 131 3.81 14.62 -10.49
CA ILE A 131 4.81 13.56 -10.47
C ILE A 131 4.42 12.46 -11.45
N LEU A 132 5.29 12.21 -12.44
CA LEU A 132 5.05 11.22 -13.49
C LEU A 132 5.54 9.82 -13.04
N GLY A 133 4.66 9.09 -12.38
CA GLY A 133 4.92 7.71 -11.99
C GLY A 133 4.87 6.74 -13.18
N THR A 134 5.75 5.76 -13.18
CA THR A 134 5.85 4.73 -14.22
C THR A 134 5.90 3.32 -13.64
N ARG A 135 5.64 2.32 -14.48
CA ARG A 135 5.83 0.90 -14.17
C ARG A 135 7.16 0.42 -14.72
N VAL A 136 7.80 -0.50 -13.99
CA VAL A 136 8.99 -1.21 -14.47
C VAL A 136 8.63 -2.67 -14.74
N PRO A 137 8.88 -3.20 -15.93
CA PRO A 137 8.60 -4.61 -16.24
C PRO A 137 9.30 -5.56 -15.25
N GLY A 138 8.55 -6.54 -14.72
CA GLY A 138 9.07 -7.53 -13.76
C GLY A 138 9.22 -7.04 -12.33
N ALA A 139 8.95 -5.76 -12.03
CA ALA A 139 9.05 -5.20 -10.68
C ALA A 139 7.75 -4.49 -10.31
N SER A 140 7.02 -5.00 -9.30
CA SER A 140 5.82 -4.36 -8.78
C SER A 140 6.15 -3.05 -8.05
N GLY A 141 5.22 -2.09 -8.13
CA GLY A 141 5.36 -0.76 -7.54
C GLY A 141 5.36 0.36 -8.56
N VAL A 142 5.58 1.59 -8.09
CA VAL A 142 5.63 2.79 -8.93
C VAL A 142 7.00 3.45 -8.83
N TRP A 143 7.48 3.92 -9.96
CA TRP A 143 8.83 4.42 -10.15
C TRP A 143 8.81 5.81 -10.78
N VAL A 144 9.76 6.65 -10.37
CA VAL A 144 10.00 7.97 -10.96
C VAL A 144 11.50 8.07 -11.26
N GLU A 145 11.87 8.35 -12.51
CA GLU A 145 13.26 8.48 -12.93
C GLU A 145 14.19 7.31 -12.50
N GLY A 146 13.62 6.10 -12.49
CA GLY A 146 14.35 4.89 -12.10
C GLY A 146 14.45 4.61 -10.61
N ALA A 147 13.95 5.51 -9.74
CA ALA A 147 13.84 5.31 -8.29
C ALA A 147 12.42 4.92 -7.89
N LYS A 148 12.28 3.99 -6.92
CA LYS A 148 10.99 3.52 -6.45
C LYS A 148 10.39 4.52 -5.47
N VAL A 149 9.20 5.07 -5.80
CA VAL A 149 8.44 5.97 -4.93
C VAL A 149 7.38 5.21 -4.13
N ALA A 150 6.87 4.10 -4.67
CA ALA A 150 5.89 3.26 -3.96
C ALA A 150 6.15 1.78 -4.18
N ALA A 151 6.06 1.01 -3.10
CA ALA A 151 6.14 -0.45 -3.08
C ALA A 151 4.73 -1.07 -3.03
N ILE A 152 4.56 -2.26 -3.62
CA ILE A 152 3.31 -3.02 -3.57
C ILE A 152 3.62 -4.47 -3.21
N GLY A 153 2.94 -4.97 -2.18
CA GLY A 153 2.97 -6.37 -1.78
C GLY A 153 1.62 -6.76 -1.19
N VAL A 154 0.93 -7.71 -1.81
CA VAL A 154 -0.43 -8.10 -1.45
C VAL A 154 -0.50 -9.57 -1.04
N HIS A 155 -1.54 -9.92 -0.27
CA HIS A 155 -1.96 -11.29 -0.05
C HIS A 155 -3.44 -11.41 -0.41
N ILE A 156 -3.84 -12.58 -0.94
CA ILE A 156 -5.22 -12.85 -1.33
C ILE A 156 -5.65 -14.19 -0.75
N SER A 157 -6.73 -14.17 0.01
CA SER A 157 -7.33 -15.35 0.62
C SER A 157 -8.81 -15.44 0.27
N ARG A 158 -9.19 -16.50 -0.44
CA ARG A 158 -10.57 -16.67 -0.93
C ARG A 158 -11.09 -15.45 -1.70
N TRP A 159 -10.23 -14.83 -2.52
CA TRP A 159 -10.48 -13.65 -3.33
C TRP A 159 -10.70 -12.35 -2.55
N VAL A 160 -10.49 -12.33 -1.24
CA VAL A 160 -10.39 -11.09 -0.46
C VAL A 160 -8.93 -10.74 -0.24
N THR A 161 -8.59 -9.47 -0.46
CA THR A 161 -7.21 -8.96 -0.40
C THR A 161 -6.84 -8.51 1.01
N SER A 162 -5.54 -8.52 1.29
CA SER A 162 -4.89 -7.89 2.46
C SER A 162 -3.52 -7.37 2.08
N HIS A 163 -2.88 -6.62 2.99
CA HIS A 163 -1.73 -5.80 2.68
C HIS A 163 -2.04 -4.83 1.53
N GLY A 164 -1.06 -4.34 0.80
CA GLY A 164 -1.36 -3.39 -0.26
C GLY A 164 -0.13 -2.64 -0.74
N PHE A 165 -0.06 -1.34 -0.47
CA PHE A 165 0.99 -0.46 -0.96
C PHE A 165 1.60 0.39 0.15
N ALA A 166 2.79 0.90 -0.11
CA ALA A 166 3.49 1.89 0.71
C ALA A 166 4.05 2.98 -0.21
N LEU A 167 3.53 4.21 -0.07
CA LEU A 167 3.94 5.39 -0.81
C LEU A 167 4.84 6.25 0.07
N ASN A 168 6.07 6.50 -0.36
CA ASN A 168 6.97 7.40 0.31
C ASN A 168 6.54 8.85 0.05
N LEU A 169 5.91 9.49 1.04
CA LEU A 169 5.55 10.91 0.99
C LEU A 169 6.72 11.78 1.48
N ASP A 170 7.05 11.69 2.76
CA ASP A 170 8.12 12.42 3.44
C ASP A 170 8.98 11.47 4.29
N THR A 171 9.11 10.25 3.80
CA THR A 171 9.80 9.14 4.46
C THR A 171 11.29 9.42 4.53
N ASP A 172 11.89 9.19 5.68
CA ASP A 172 13.36 9.17 5.81
C ASP A 172 13.90 7.95 5.04
N LEU A 173 14.53 8.24 3.90
CA LEU A 173 15.02 7.21 2.98
C LEU A 173 16.29 6.53 3.47
N ASP A 174 16.98 7.07 4.46
CA ASP A 174 18.21 6.48 5.02
C ASP A 174 17.93 5.14 5.70
N TYR A 175 16.71 4.93 6.18
CA TYR A 175 16.31 3.62 6.74
C TYR A 175 16.33 2.48 5.73
N PHE A 176 16.24 2.77 4.43
CA PHE A 176 16.36 1.74 3.39
C PHE A 176 17.77 1.14 3.28
N GLN A 177 18.80 1.80 3.86
CA GLN A 177 20.16 1.23 3.93
C GLN A 177 20.25 -0.07 4.74
N TYR A 178 19.28 -0.33 5.62
CA TYR A 178 19.24 -1.55 6.44
C TYR A 178 18.75 -2.79 5.70
N ILE A 179 18.30 -2.62 4.44
CA ILE A 179 17.77 -3.71 3.62
C ILE A 179 18.24 -3.62 2.17
N VAL A 180 18.13 -4.74 1.43
CA VAL A 180 18.14 -4.72 -0.04
C VAL A 180 16.67 -4.81 -0.50
N PRO A 181 16.01 -3.69 -0.86
CA PRO A 181 14.60 -3.70 -1.16
C PRO A 181 14.27 -4.61 -2.34
N CYS A 182 13.42 -5.62 -2.14
CA CYS A 182 13.01 -6.59 -3.16
C CYS A 182 14.18 -7.33 -3.83
N GLY A 183 15.33 -7.50 -3.15
CA GLY A 183 16.51 -8.15 -3.70
C GLY A 183 17.15 -7.44 -4.90
N LEU A 184 16.73 -6.20 -5.20
CA LEU A 184 17.26 -5.39 -6.29
C LEU A 184 17.89 -4.12 -5.71
N PRO A 185 19.18 -3.85 -6.00
CA PRO A 185 19.87 -2.63 -5.55
C PRO A 185 19.42 -1.43 -6.41
N ARG A 186 18.15 -1.08 -6.33
CA ARG A 186 17.58 0.08 -7.02
C ARG A 186 17.28 1.18 -6.03
N PRO A 187 17.52 2.46 -6.40
CA PRO A 187 17.25 3.58 -5.52
C PRO A 187 15.77 3.69 -5.17
N VAL A 188 15.52 4.24 -3.99
CA VAL A 188 14.20 4.67 -3.54
C VAL A 188 14.13 6.20 -3.56
N THR A 189 12.92 6.74 -3.67
CA THR A 189 12.65 8.18 -3.60
C THR A 189 11.37 8.44 -2.83
N SER A 190 11.06 9.69 -2.54
CA SER A 190 9.81 10.13 -1.92
C SER A 190 9.21 11.30 -2.70
N MET A 191 7.92 11.56 -2.49
CA MET A 191 7.27 12.73 -3.08
C MET A 191 7.97 14.02 -2.65
N ARG A 192 8.45 14.10 -1.39
CA ARG A 192 9.19 15.24 -0.88
C ARG A 192 10.52 15.44 -1.59
N ALA A 193 11.27 14.38 -1.83
CA ALA A 193 12.53 14.42 -2.57
C ALA A 193 12.33 14.85 -4.04
N LEU A 194 11.13 14.63 -4.59
CA LEU A 194 10.71 15.05 -5.93
C LEU A 194 10.12 16.47 -5.95
N GLY A 195 10.20 17.22 -4.85
CA GLY A 195 9.76 18.61 -4.75
C GLY A 195 8.28 18.81 -4.39
N CYS A 196 7.53 17.75 -4.10
CA CYS A 196 6.15 17.87 -3.66
C CYS A 196 6.05 18.42 -2.24
N THR A 197 5.22 19.44 -2.03
CA THR A 197 4.97 20.06 -0.73
C THR A 197 3.63 19.69 -0.10
N ALA A 198 2.84 18.86 -0.78
CA ALA A 198 1.52 18.44 -0.31
C ALA A 198 1.58 17.75 1.05
N GLY A 199 0.54 17.95 1.84
CA GLY A 199 0.34 17.30 3.11
C GLY A 199 -0.21 15.87 2.97
N ARG A 200 -0.13 15.11 4.07
CA ARG A 200 -0.60 13.71 4.12
C ARG A 200 -2.07 13.57 3.73
N GLU A 201 -2.93 14.44 4.25
CA GLU A 201 -4.38 14.41 4.00
C GLU A 201 -4.72 14.66 2.53
N GLU A 202 -4.02 15.60 1.88
CA GLU A 202 -4.21 15.91 0.46
C GLU A 202 -3.86 14.70 -0.41
N VAL A 203 -2.74 14.02 -0.08
CA VAL A 203 -2.30 12.83 -0.83
C VAL A 203 -3.25 11.65 -0.60
N ILE A 204 -3.74 11.44 0.62
CA ILE A 204 -4.76 10.41 0.91
C ILE A 204 -6.03 10.67 0.12
N ALA A 205 -6.51 11.92 0.05
CA ALA A 205 -7.69 12.27 -0.73
C ALA A 205 -7.52 11.94 -2.22
N GLU A 206 -6.35 12.21 -2.82
CA GLU A 206 -6.08 11.85 -4.22
C GLU A 206 -5.96 10.33 -4.42
N ILE A 207 -5.36 9.61 -3.46
CA ILE A 207 -5.36 8.14 -3.48
C ILE A 207 -6.80 7.60 -3.46
N ALA A 208 -7.66 8.12 -2.58
CA ALA A 208 -9.05 7.68 -2.49
C ALA A 208 -9.83 7.97 -3.79
N ARG A 209 -9.65 9.16 -4.39
CA ARG A 209 -10.27 9.51 -5.67
C ARG A 209 -9.79 8.61 -6.80
N ALA A 210 -8.49 8.35 -6.89
CA ALA A 210 -7.92 7.45 -7.89
C ALA A 210 -8.43 6.01 -7.68
N PHE A 211 -8.52 5.56 -6.43
CA PHE A 211 -9.06 4.24 -6.09
C PHE A 211 -10.51 4.10 -6.55
N ALA A 212 -11.34 5.12 -6.28
CA ALA A 212 -12.73 5.17 -6.75
C ALA A 212 -12.83 4.98 -8.28
N ARG A 213 -12.04 5.75 -9.03
CA ARG A 213 -12.04 5.68 -10.51
C ARG A 213 -11.56 4.33 -11.03
N VAL A 214 -10.41 3.86 -10.55
CA VAL A 214 -9.75 2.65 -11.07
C VAL A 214 -10.54 1.38 -10.76
N PHE A 215 -11.12 1.30 -9.55
CA PHE A 215 -11.88 0.13 -9.12
C PHE A 215 -13.39 0.24 -9.34
N GLY A 216 -13.90 1.40 -9.77
CA GLY A 216 -15.32 1.63 -9.96
C GLY A 216 -16.09 1.52 -8.64
N ARG A 217 -15.64 2.24 -7.60
CA ARG A 217 -16.26 2.24 -6.27
C ARG A 217 -16.75 3.62 -5.90
N ALA A 218 -17.88 3.69 -5.18
CA ALA A 218 -18.28 4.89 -4.49
C ALA A 218 -17.52 4.97 -3.16
N ILE A 219 -16.76 6.04 -2.94
CA ILE A 219 -16.03 6.24 -1.69
C ILE A 219 -16.97 6.76 -0.62
N MET A 220 -16.88 6.16 0.56
CA MET A 220 -17.48 6.66 1.80
C MET A 220 -16.36 6.95 2.79
N GLU A 221 -16.32 8.16 3.32
CA GLU A 221 -15.43 8.50 4.42
C GLU A 221 -16.12 8.09 5.73
N ARG A 222 -15.40 7.39 6.60
CA ARG A 222 -15.89 7.05 7.93
C ARG A 222 -15.32 8.06 8.90
N GLU A 223 -16.23 8.85 9.50
CA GLU A 223 -15.91 9.75 10.61
C GLU A 223 -15.38 9.00 11.85
#